data_7ee661dce825e635d49bb5f71ad40b50
#
_entry.id   7ee661dce825e635d49bb5f71ad40b50
#
_cell.length_a   1.000
_cell.length_b   1.000
_cell.length_c   1.000
_cell.angle_alpha   90.00
_cell.angle_beta   90.00
_cell.angle_gamma   90.00
#
_symmetry.space_group_name_H-M   'P 1'
#
loop_
_entity.id
_entity.type
_entity.pdbx_description
1 polymer ?
#
loop_
_entity_poly.entity_id
_entity_poly.type
_entity_poly.pdbx_seq_one_letter_code
_entity_poly.pdbx_strand_id
1 'polypeptide(L)'
;MARPIKEGLDYFSLDCHMNDAMKLIQAEFGLVGYAVVIKLWQKIYADKGYYTKWGRDVALLFAQENGVGGNVVQEVVRICLQRGIFDQSMLKEHGILTSDGIQKRFAEGTARRTSVKIDRRYLLIVAPENWVFVDNNSINVDNNSINVDNNPQSKVKESKVK
;
A
#
# COMPACT_ATOMS: atom_id res chain seq x y z
N MET A 1 -10.76 -6.67 27.01
CA MET A 1 -9.58 -6.75 26.15
C MET A 1 -9.80 -5.90 24.90
N ALA A 2 -8.85 -5.04 24.61
CA ALA A 2 -8.99 -4.18 23.43
C ALA A 2 -8.85 -4.98 22.13
N ARG A 3 -9.67 -4.64 21.15
CA ARG A 3 -9.59 -5.26 19.84
C ARG A 3 -8.34 -4.73 19.13
N PRO A 4 -7.57 -5.60 18.46
CA PRO A 4 -6.40 -5.12 17.70
C PRO A 4 -6.83 -4.10 16.67
N ILE A 5 -5.96 -3.12 16.43
CA ILE A 5 -6.22 -2.10 15.42
C ILE A 5 -6.04 -2.74 14.04
N LYS A 6 -7.08 -2.64 13.23
CA LYS A 6 -7.06 -3.19 11.89
C LYS A 6 -6.37 -2.22 10.95
N GLU A 7 -5.38 -2.70 10.21
CA GLU A 7 -4.66 -1.86 9.27
C GLU A 7 -5.29 -1.91 7.87
N GLY A 8 -5.50 -3.10 7.34
CA GLY A 8 -6.00 -3.26 5.99
C GLY A 8 -7.51 -3.32 5.89
N LEU A 9 -7.97 -3.78 4.73
CA LEU A 9 -9.40 -3.94 4.42
C LEU A 9 -9.73 -5.41 4.26
N ASP A 10 -10.97 -5.78 4.60
CA ASP A 10 -11.49 -7.14 4.34
C ASP A 10 -12.01 -7.26 2.91
N TYR A 11 -12.42 -6.15 2.31
CA TYR A 11 -12.93 -6.11 0.95
C TYR A 11 -12.72 -4.72 0.37
N PHE A 12 -12.71 -4.63 -0.94
CA PHE A 12 -12.56 -3.36 -1.64
C PHE A 12 -13.49 -3.31 -2.84
N SER A 13 -13.79 -2.10 -3.30
CA SER A 13 -14.65 -1.90 -4.46
C SER A 13 -13.90 -2.24 -5.74
N LEU A 14 -14.51 -3.07 -6.58
CA LEU A 14 -13.97 -3.40 -7.89
C LEU A 14 -14.98 -2.92 -8.95
N ASP A 15 -14.52 -2.06 -9.85
CA ASP A 15 -15.38 -1.52 -10.89
C ASP A 15 -15.86 -2.61 -11.82
N CYS A 16 -17.14 -2.52 -12.20
CA CYS A 16 -17.71 -3.44 -13.20
C CYS A 16 -17.16 -3.15 -14.59
N HIS A 17 -16.74 -1.90 -14.82
CA HIS A 17 -16.22 -1.48 -16.13
C HIS A 17 -14.71 -1.29 -16.01
N MET A 18 -13.96 -2.12 -16.75
CA MET A 18 -12.50 -2.02 -16.77
C MET A 18 -12.08 -0.76 -17.51
N ASN A 19 -11.06 -0.08 -16.97
CA ASN A 19 -10.45 1.02 -17.72
C ASN A 19 -9.53 0.44 -18.82
N ASP A 20 -9.04 1.34 -19.68
CA ASP A 20 -8.22 0.90 -20.82
C ASP A 20 -6.96 0.19 -20.41
N ALA A 21 -6.31 0.63 -19.32
CA ALA A 21 -5.10 -0.01 -18.85
C ALA A 21 -5.34 -1.48 -18.49
N MET A 22 -6.43 -1.76 -17.77
CA MET A 22 -6.79 -3.13 -17.41
C MET A 22 -7.19 -3.95 -18.64
N LYS A 23 -7.90 -3.33 -19.60
CA LYS A 23 -8.24 -4.02 -20.84
C LYS A 23 -7.00 -4.43 -21.61
N LEU A 24 -6.00 -3.57 -21.64
CA LEU A 24 -4.75 -3.87 -22.34
C LEU A 24 -3.96 -4.98 -21.65
N ILE A 25 -3.95 -5.00 -20.32
CA ILE A 25 -3.35 -6.10 -19.56
C ILE A 25 -4.03 -7.42 -19.94
N GLN A 26 -5.35 -7.43 -19.96
CA GLN A 26 -6.10 -8.64 -20.31
C GLN A 26 -5.88 -9.04 -21.76
N ALA A 27 -5.79 -8.08 -22.67
CA ALA A 27 -5.54 -8.37 -24.08
C ALA A 27 -4.16 -9.01 -24.29
N GLU A 28 -3.18 -8.55 -23.55
CA GLU A 28 -1.80 -9.04 -23.71
C GLU A 28 -1.57 -10.38 -22.99
N PHE A 29 -2.08 -10.51 -21.78
CA PHE A 29 -1.78 -11.67 -20.92
C PHE A 29 -2.99 -12.60 -20.68
N GLY A 30 -4.15 -12.27 -21.26
CA GLY A 30 -5.35 -13.06 -21.04
C GLY A 30 -5.92 -12.85 -19.64
N LEU A 31 -6.81 -13.76 -19.25
CA LEU A 31 -7.42 -13.69 -17.92
C LEU A 31 -6.40 -13.85 -16.80
N VAL A 32 -5.29 -14.53 -17.07
CA VAL A 32 -4.20 -14.66 -16.09
C VAL A 32 -3.66 -13.30 -15.71
N GLY A 33 -3.43 -12.42 -16.69
CA GLY A 33 -2.95 -11.07 -16.41
C GLY A 33 -3.92 -10.27 -15.55
N TYR A 34 -5.19 -10.33 -15.90
CA TYR A 34 -6.23 -9.69 -15.12
C TYR A 34 -6.24 -10.23 -13.68
N ALA A 35 -6.19 -11.56 -13.55
CA ALA A 35 -6.21 -12.21 -12.23
C ALA A 35 -4.98 -11.82 -11.39
N VAL A 36 -3.81 -11.71 -12.02
CA VAL A 36 -2.60 -11.28 -11.31
C VAL A 36 -2.79 -9.90 -10.70
N VAL A 37 -3.36 -8.95 -11.46
CA VAL A 37 -3.60 -7.61 -10.94
C VAL A 37 -4.58 -7.63 -9.78
N ILE A 38 -5.68 -8.39 -9.91
CA ILE A 38 -6.67 -8.52 -8.84
C ILE A 38 -6.02 -9.10 -7.58
N LYS A 39 -5.20 -10.14 -7.74
CA LYS A 39 -4.51 -10.76 -6.59
C LYS A 39 -3.52 -9.79 -5.94
N LEU A 40 -2.86 -8.97 -6.74
CA LEU A 40 -1.98 -7.94 -6.20
C LEU A 40 -2.77 -6.89 -5.42
N TRP A 41 -3.92 -6.46 -5.93
CA TRP A 41 -4.78 -5.55 -5.19
C TRP A 41 -5.26 -6.16 -3.88
N GLN A 42 -5.67 -7.43 -3.91
CA GLN A 42 -6.06 -8.13 -2.68
C GLN A 42 -4.93 -8.14 -1.66
N LYS A 43 -3.71 -8.40 -2.12
CA LYS A 43 -2.53 -8.39 -1.25
C LYS A 43 -2.32 -7.00 -0.63
N ILE A 44 -2.42 -5.96 -1.43
CA ILE A 44 -2.21 -4.59 -0.98
C ILE A 44 -3.28 -4.18 0.04
N TYR A 45 -4.56 -4.37 -0.31
CA TYR A 45 -5.65 -3.93 0.56
C TYR A 45 -5.72 -4.74 1.85
N ALA A 46 -5.41 -6.02 1.78
CA ALA A 46 -5.45 -6.89 2.97
C ALA A 46 -4.30 -6.62 3.95
N ASP A 47 -3.14 -6.22 3.45
CA ASP A 47 -1.95 -6.00 4.26
C ASP A 47 -2.02 -4.63 4.93
N LYS A 48 -1.40 -3.65 4.34
CA LYS A 48 -1.40 -2.28 4.89
C LYS A 48 -2.59 -1.46 4.42
N GLY A 49 -3.20 -1.89 3.33
CA GLY A 49 -4.39 -1.26 2.77
C GLY A 49 -4.08 -0.23 1.70
N TYR A 50 -2.97 0.48 1.81
CA TYR A 50 -2.62 1.51 0.84
C TYR A 50 -1.30 1.24 0.13
N TYR A 51 -0.54 0.21 0.53
CA TYR A 51 0.66 -0.23 -0.17
C TYR A 51 1.03 -1.64 0.27
N THR A 52 1.93 -2.27 -0.46
CA THR A 52 2.60 -3.50 -0.01
C THR A 52 4.05 -3.43 -0.47
N LYS A 53 4.94 -4.02 0.30
CA LYS A 53 6.34 -4.11 -0.12
C LYS A 53 6.43 -5.03 -1.32
N TRP A 54 7.32 -4.69 -2.22
CA TRP A 54 7.51 -5.48 -3.43
C TRP A 54 8.98 -5.53 -3.80
N GLY A 55 9.46 -6.71 -4.11
CA GLY A 55 10.81 -6.94 -4.53
C GLY A 55 10.92 -8.34 -5.08
N ARG A 56 12.12 -8.78 -5.35
CA ARG A 56 12.34 -10.07 -5.99
C ARG A 56 11.77 -11.23 -5.20
N ASP A 57 12.05 -11.28 -3.90
CA ASP A 57 11.62 -12.41 -3.07
C ASP A 57 10.11 -12.41 -2.89
N VAL A 58 9.52 -11.24 -2.67
CA VAL A 58 8.07 -11.13 -2.52
C VAL A 58 7.38 -11.55 -3.82
N ALA A 59 7.91 -11.13 -4.97
CA ALA A 59 7.35 -11.50 -6.26
C ALA A 59 7.42 -13.01 -6.48
N LEU A 60 8.52 -13.64 -6.10
CA LEU A 60 8.70 -15.08 -6.24
C LEU A 60 7.69 -15.84 -5.40
N LEU A 61 7.53 -15.45 -4.14
CA LEU A 61 6.55 -16.08 -3.26
C LEU A 61 5.12 -15.87 -3.75
N PHE A 62 4.82 -14.66 -4.23
CA PHE A 62 3.52 -14.36 -4.79
C PHE A 62 3.19 -15.26 -5.99
N ALA A 63 4.17 -15.43 -6.89
CA ALA A 63 4.00 -16.28 -8.06
C ALA A 63 3.72 -17.73 -7.64
N GLN A 64 4.49 -18.24 -6.68
CA GLN A 64 4.32 -19.60 -6.19
C GLN A 64 2.95 -19.79 -5.55
N GLU A 65 2.54 -18.88 -4.68
CA GLU A 65 1.27 -18.96 -3.98
C GLU A 65 0.08 -18.98 -4.91
N ASN A 66 0.20 -18.30 -6.05
CA ASN A 66 -0.91 -18.16 -6.98
C ASN A 66 -0.79 -19.10 -8.18
N GLY A 67 0.25 -19.94 -8.22
CA GLY A 67 0.41 -20.90 -9.30
C GLY A 67 0.66 -20.24 -10.65
N VAL A 68 1.31 -19.12 -10.67
CA VAL A 68 1.61 -18.37 -11.90
C VAL A 68 3.13 -18.31 -12.06
N GLY A 69 3.60 -18.40 -13.30
CA GLY A 69 5.03 -18.30 -13.57
C GLY A 69 5.60 -16.95 -13.11
N GLY A 70 6.81 -16.99 -12.54
CA GLY A 70 7.46 -15.78 -12.07
C GLY A 70 7.67 -14.76 -13.17
N ASN A 71 7.98 -15.22 -14.40
CA ASN A 71 8.15 -14.33 -15.54
C ASN A 71 6.86 -13.61 -15.89
N VAL A 72 5.73 -14.29 -15.80
CA VAL A 72 4.42 -13.68 -16.08
C VAL A 72 4.13 -12.60 -15.05
N VAL A 73 4.35 -12.89 -13.76
CA VAL A 73 4.13 -11.90 -12.70
C VAL A 73 4.99 -10.66 -12.94
N GLN A 74 6.28 -10.86 -13.25
CA GLN A 74 7.19 -9.74 -13.49
C GLN A 74 6.74 -8.90 -14.68
N GLU A 75 6.32 -9.54 -15.77
CA GLU A 75 5.87 -8.81 -16.95
C GLU A 75 4.57 -8.06 -16.70
N VAL A 76 3.63 -8.66 -16.01
CA VAL A 76 2.38 -8.00 -15.66
C VAL A 76 2.66 -6.76 -14.80
N VAL A 77 3.52 -6.89 -13.78
CA VAL A 77 3.86 -5.75 -12.93
C VAL A 77 4.57 -4.66 -13.74
N ARG A 78 5.48 -5.05 -14.64
CA ARG A 78 6.18 -4.09 -15.49
C ARG A 78 5.19 -3.26 -16.32
N ILE A 79 4.22 -3.92 -16.93
CA ILE A 79 3.21 -3.22 -17.74
C ILE A 79 2.30 -2.37 -16.86
N CYS A 80 1.95 -2.86 -15.67
CA CYS A 80 1.17 -2.07 -14.71
C CYS A 80 1.88 -0.78 -14.34
N LEU A 81 3.20 -0.83 -14.18
CA LEU A 81 4.00 0.36 -13.89
C LEU A 81 4.02 1.31 -15.08
N GLN A 82 4.18 0.77 -16.30
CA GLN A 82 4.16 1.59 -17.51
C GLN A 82 2.83 2.32 -17.70
N ARG A 83 1.73 1.65 -17.36
CA ARG A 83 0.39 2.19 -17.63
C ARG A 83 -0.24 2.89 -16.43
N GLY A 84 0.51 3.04 -15.35
CA GLY A 84 0.03 3.81 -14.20
C GLY A 84 -0.90 3.07 -13.27
N ILE A 85 -1.08 1.76 -13.44
CA ILE A 85 -1.83 0.95 -12.47
C ILE A 85 -1.09 0.95 -11.14
N PHE A 86 0.23 0.95 -11.18
CA PHE A 86 1.08 1.16 -10.02
C PHE A 86 2.01 2.34 -10.29
N ASP A 87 2.37 3.06 -9.25
CA ASP A 87 3.24 4.23 -9.35
C ASP A 87 4.72 3.81 -9.44
N GLN A 88 5.38 4.22 -10.50
CA GLN A 88 6.78 3.87 -10.75
C GLN A 88 7.71 4.45 -9.69
N SER A 89 7.49 5.69 -9.30
CA SER A 89 8.35 6.37 -8.34
C SER A 89 8.34 5.67 -6.99
N MET A 90 7.18 5.24 -6.56
CA MET A 90 7.04 4.55 -5.27
C MET A 90 7.78 3.22 -5.27
N LEU A 91 7.74 2.49 -6.38
CA LEU A 91 8.51 1.25 -6.46
C LEU A 91 10.00 1.54 -6.50
N LYS A 92 10.41 2.52 -7.29
CA LYS A 92 11.82 2.85 -7.46
C LYS A 92 12.45 3.38 -6.17
N GLU A 93 11.75 4.28 -5.48
CA GLU A 93 12.30 4.97 -4.32
C GLU A 93 12.09 4.21 -3.01
N HIS A 94 10.99 3.49 -2.90
CA HIS A 94 10.60 2.87 -1.62
C HIS A 94 10.38 1.37 -1.70
N GLY A 95 10.45 0.76 -2.88
CA GLY A 95 10.24 -0.68 -3.01
C GLY A 95 8.84 -1.15 -2.65
N ILE A 96 7.84 -0.36 -3.00
CA ILE A 96 6.44 -0.68 -2.69
C ILE A 96 5.58 -0.58 -3.95
N LEU A 97 4.48 -1.32 -3.93
CA LEU A 97 3.42 -1.18 -4.93
C LEU A 97 2.28 -0.38 -4.31
N THR A 98 1.92 0.71 -4.96
CA THR A 98 0.79 1.55 -4.61
C THR A 98 0.42 2.41 -5.82
N SER A 99 -0.65 3.14 -5.71
CA SER A 99 -1.03 4.16 -6.70
C SER A 99 -2.03 5.11 -6.05
N ASP A 100 -2.28 6.24 -6.70
CA ASP A 100 -3.29 7.16 -6.20
C ASP A 100 -4.67 6.50 -6.17
N GLY A 101 -5.00 5.69 -7.17
CA GLY A 101 -6.28 4.97 -7.19
C GLY A 101 -6.44 4.00 -6.04
N ILE A 102 -5.36 3.27 -5.73
CA ILE A 102 -5.35 2.36 -4.58
C ILE A 102 -5.60 3.13 -3.30
N GLN A 103 -4.91 4.25 -3.12
CA GLN A 103 -5.03 5.05 -1.91
C GLN A 103 -6.41 5.71 -1.79
N LYS A 104 -7.00 6.11 -2.91
CA LYS A 104 -8.36 6.64 -2.91
C LYS A 104 -9.39 5.58 -2.47
N ARG A 105 -9.25 4.36 -2.97
CA ARG A 105 -10.13 3.26 -2.55
C ARG A 105 -9.94 2.93 -1.08
N PHE A 106 -8.70 2.96 -0.61
CA PHE A 106 -8.41 2.74 0.80
C PHE A 106 -9.06 3.83 1.66
N ALA A 107 -8.99 5.09 1.19
CA ALA A 107 -9.63 6.21 1.89
C ALA A 107 -11.13 5.98 2.01
N GLU A 108 -11.76 5.53 0.93
CA GLU A 108 -13.19 5.21 0.95
C GLU A 108 -13.51 4.09 1.93
N GLY A 109 -12.70 3.04 1.91
CA GLY A 109 -12.91 1.88 2.77
C GLY A 109 -12.65 2.14 4.25
N THR A 110 -11.92 3.20 4.57
CA THR A 110 -11.59 3.53 5.95
C THR A 110 -12.29 4.78 6.46
N ALA A 111 -13.24 5.31 5.69
CA ALA A 111 -13.87 6.60 5.98
C ALA A 111 -14.55 6.64 7.36
N ARG A 112 -15.01 5.50 7.85
CA ARG A 112 -15.71 5.43 9.14
C ARG A 112 -14.79 5.12 10.30
N ARG A 113 -13.51 4.91 10.06
CA ARG A 113 -12.56 4.63 11.14
C ARG A 113 -12.20 5.92 11.86
N THR A 114 -11.99 5.81 13.16
CA THR A 114 -11.63 6.97 13.98
C THR A 114 -10.28 7.54 13.57
N SER A 115 -9.31 6.67 13.31
CA SER A 115 -8.00 7.08 12.83
C SER A 115 -7.37 5.98 12.00
N VAL A 116 -6.58 6.38 11.03
CA VAL A 116 -5.86 5.47 10.13
C VAL A 116 -4.40 5.91 10.10
N LYS A 117 -3.49 5.03 10.49
CA LYS A 117 -2.07 5.36 10.54
C LYS A 117 -1.44 5.20 9.18
N ILE A 118 -0.78 6.25 8.71
CA ILE A 118 -0.21 6.32 7.36
C ILE A 118 1.25 6.78 7.48
N ASP A 119 2.12 6.14 6.71
CA ASP A 119 3.48 6.61 6.54
C ASP A 119 3.47 7.72 5.48
N ARG A 120 3.86 8.92 5.89
CA ARG A 120 3.81 10.10 5.02
C ARG A 120 4.61 9.91 3.74
N ARG A 121 5.69 9.14 3.79
CA ARG A 121 6.56 8.94 2.62
C ARG A 121 5.84 8.28 1.45
N TYR A 122 4.80 7.50 1.75
CA TYR A 122 4.10 6.71 0.74
C TYR A 122 2.81 7.35 0.25
N LEU A 123 2.51 8.55 0.73
CA LEU A 123 1.24 9.23 0.42
C LEU A 123 1.28 9.84 -0.98
N LEU A 124 0.25 9.56 -1.77
CA LEU A 124 0.10 10.07 -3.13
C LEU A 124 -1.14 10.95 -3.30
N ILE A 125 -2.04 10.96 -2.32
CA ILE A 125 -3.31 11.71 -2.42
C ILE A 125 -3.39 12.73 -1.30
N VAL A 126 -4.39 13.61 -1.38
CA VAL A 126 -4.71 14.49 -0.26
C VAL A 126 -5.31 13.63 0.84
N ALA A 127 -4.68 13.65 2.01
CA ALA A 127 -5.07 12.77 3.10
C ALA A 127 -6.43 13.16 3.67
N PRO A 128 -7.33 12.18 3.89
CA PRO A 128 -8.56 12.43 4.64
C PRO A 128 -8.24 12.87 6.08
N GLU A 129 -9.21 13.50 6.71
CA GLU A 129 -9.02 14.04 8.06
C GLU A 129 -8.66 12.97 9.10
N ASN A 130 -9.16 11.75 8.92
CA ASN A 130 -8.90 10.67 9.88
C ASN A 130 -7.57 9.97 9.67
N TRP A 131 -6.78 10.37 8.67
CA TRP A 131 -5.46 9.80 8.45
C TRP A 131 -4.44 10.50 9.34
N VAL A 132 -3.70 9.70 10.10
CA VAL A 132 -2.70 10.19 11.05
C VAL A 132 -1.33 9.72 10.58
N PHE A 133 -0.39 10.65 10.43
CA PHE A 133 0.94 10.31 9.94
C PHE A 133 1.81 9.75 11.04
N VAL A 134 2.47 8.64 10.75
CA VAL A 134 3.39 7.98 11.66
C VAL A 134 4.81 8.31 11.21
N ASP A 135 5.61 8.82 12.14
CA ASP A 135 7.02 9.12 11.85
C ASP A 135 7.83 7.85 12.02
N ASN A 136 8.36 7.36 10.91
CA ASN A 136 9.14 6.15 10.92
C ASN A 136 10.43 6.28 11.74
N ASN A 137 10.95 7.46 11.86
CA ASN A 137 12.14 7.68 12.67
C ASN A 137 11.85 7.47 14.15
N SER A 138 10.67 7.84 14.59
CA SER A 138 10.25 7.61 15.97
C SER A 138 10.23 6.12 16.32
N ILE A 139 9.79 5.31 15.38
CA ILE A 139 9.72 3.87 15.59
C ILE A 139 11.10 3.27 15.75
N ASN A 140 12.02 3.73 14.98
CA ASN A 140 13.36 3.19 15.01
C ASN A 140 14.13 3.58 16.27
N VAL A 141 13.81 4.75 16.73
CA VAL A 141 14.44 5.21 17.95
C VAL A 141 13.83 4.55 19.16
N ASP A 142 12.92 4.07 19.00
CA ASP A 142 12.40 3.51 19.97
C ASP A 142 12.52 2.61 20.52
N ASN A 143 12.42 2.45 20.18
CA ASN A 143 12.65 1.72 21.03
C ASN A 143 13.09 2.36 22.17
N ASN A 144 13.22 3.41 22.23
CA ASN A 144 13.57 4.14 23.19
C ASN A 144 12.82 5.17 23.47
N SER A 145 12.30 5.54 23.12
CA SER A 145 11.76 6.57 23.37
C SER A 145 10.90 7.01 23.37
N ILE A 146 10.73 7.24 23.35
CA ILE A 146 10.08 8.00 23.17
C ILE A 146 9.65 8.56 23.50
N ASN A 147 9.49 8.87 23.46
CA ASN A 147 9.13 9.88 23.60
C ASN A 147 8.83 10.55 23.68
N VAL A 148 8.75 10.54 23.80
CA VAL A 148 8.52 11.66 23.85
C VAL A 148 8.18 12.11 23.81
N ASP A 149 7.93 12.14 24.15
CA ASP A 149 7.72 13.15 24.13
C ASP A 149 7.39 13.39 24.06
N ASN A 150 7.21 13.04 24.21
CA ASN A 150 7.19 13.82 24.12
C ASN A 150 6.87 14.16 24.08
N ASN A 151 6.66 13.95 24.36
CA ASN A 151 6.74 14.82 24.41
C ASN A 151 6.49 15.15 24.27
N PRO A 152 6.29 15.06 24.68
CA PRO A 152 6.28 15.80 24.54
C PRO A 152 6.36 16.01 24.32
N GLN A 153 6.20 15.82 24.36
CA GLN A 153 6.60 16.42 24.20
C GLN A 153 6.68 16.45 23.63
N SER A 154 6.51 16.19 23.89
CA SER A 154 6.92 16.56 23.55
C SER A 154 7.11 16.58 23.13
N LYS A 155 6.98 16.42 23.08
CA LYS A 155 7.45 16.86 22.86
C LYS A 155 7.65 17.02 22.35
N VAL A 156 7.52 16.74 22.56
CA VAL A 156 7.99 17.21 22.36
C VAL A 156 8.39 17.20 22.10
N LYS A 157 8.45 17.04 22.08
CA LYS A 157 9.09 17.44 21.99
C LYS A 157 9.46 17.58 21.49
N GLU A 158 9.40 17.14 21.53
CA GLU A 158 9.97 17.53 21.32
C GLU A 158 10.45 17.50 20.98
N SER A 159 10.32 17.21 21.26
CA SER A 159 11.02 17.52 21.14
C SER A 159 11.73 17.40 21.13
N LYS A 160 11.89 17.21 21.17
CA LYS A 160 12.75 17.41 21.18
C LYS A 160 13.31 17.24 20.84
N VAL A 161 13.04 16.80 20.97
CA VAL A 161 13.64 16.86 20.76
C VAL A 161 14.08 16.79 20.50
N LYS A 162 14.12 16.67 20.67
CA LYS A 162 14.63 16.92 20.51
C LYS A 162 14.97 17.13 20.23
#